data_bb9158dd20ffcae91b58b085806b8ed7
#
_entry.id   bb9158dd20ffcae91b58b085806b8ed7
#
_cell.length_a   1.000
_cell.length_b   1.000
_cell.length_c   1.000
_cell.angle_alpha   90.00
_cell.angle_beta   90.00
_cell.angle_gamma   90.00
#
_symmetry.space_group_name_H-M   'P 1'
#
loop_
_entity.id
_entity.type
_entity.pdbx_description
1 polymer ?
#
loop_
_entity_poly.entity_id
_entity_poly.type
_entity_poly.pdbx_seq_one_letter_code
_entity_poly.pdbx_strand_id
1 'polypeptide(L)'
;QDAARRDFTCNALYYNPARGEITDFHHGVADIRAKRLVMIGDARARYQEDPVRMLRAARLSGKLGFQVAPDTAAPIAECLHLLPKEPLARLFDEVMKLLFSGAAIDCLKQMQALGMDGQSVHPLLACALERLPENQGRGIVALALNSTDSRLRADQGVSVGFVLAAVLWPQVREAWQRAQSSGLRTMPALSAAVAETRAHMEKGWGVPHRFTASMREIWQLQPQFEHRRGARPFRLLAQPRFRARPRRRAAHPPPGSVVP
;
A
#
# COMPACT_ATOMS: atom_id res chain seq x y z
N GLN A 1 27.91 6.83 -13.67
CA GLN A 1 27.04 5.84 -14.34
C GLN A 1 25.89 5.36 -13.45
N ASP A 2 26.08 5.10 -12.14
CA ASP A 2 24.99 4.62 -11.24
C ASP A 2 23.89 5.69 -11.04
N ALA A 3 24.25 6.96 -10.87
CA ALA A 3 23.29 8.05 -10.70
C ALA A 3 22.29 8.16 -11.87
N ALA A 4 22.74 7.94 -13.11
CA ALA A 4 21.89 8.00 -14.30
C ALA A 4 20.89 6.82 -14.40
N ARG A 5 21.10 5.74 -13.65
CA ARG A 5 20.20 4.59 -13.59
C ARG A 5 19.06 4.76 -12.57
N ARG A 6 19.18 5.74 -11.65
CA ARG A 6 18.15 6.07 -10.68
C ARG A 6 16.92 6.63 -11.38
N ASP A 7 15.78 6.58 -10.67
CA ASP A 7 14.51 7.02 -11.26
C ASP A 7 14.36 8.54 -11.18
N PHE A 8 14.58 9.12 -10.00
CA PHE A 8 14.30 10.53 -9.72
C PHE A 8 15.54 11.23 -9.15
N THR A 9 15.66 12.53 -9.40
CA THR A 9 16.77 13.36 -8.94
C THR A 9 16.94 13.31 -7.42
N CYS A 10 15.84 13.33 -6.67
CA CYS A 10 15.85 13.32 -5.21
C CYS A 10 16.41 12.03 -4.59
N ASN A 11 16.48 10.93 -5.33
CA ASN A 11 17.05 9.67 -4.84
C ASN A 11 18.36 9.27 -5.52
N ALA A 12 18.98 10.22 -6.24
CA ALA A 12 20.28 10.06 -6.92
C ALA A 12 21.40 10.85 -6.24
N LEU A 13 21.28 11.10 -4.95
CA LEU A 13 22.27 11.77 -4.11
C LEU A 13 23.20 10.75 -3.45
N TYR A 14 24.48 11.07 -3.38
CA TYR A 14 25.49 10.24 -2.74
C TYR A 14 26.14 11.02 -1.58
N TYR A 15 26.17 10.40 -0.42
CA TYR A 15 26.78 10.98 0.77
C TYR A 15 28.11 10.29 1.07
N ASN A 16 29.17 11.08 1.18
CA ASN A 16 30.47 10.62 1.64
C ASN A 16 30.62 10.92 3.14
N PRO A 17 30.49 9.89 4.02
CA PRO A 17 30.55 10.12 5.47
C PRO A 17 31.93 10.57 5.96
N ALA A 18 33.01 10.20 5.25
CA ALA A 18 34.38 10.59 5.65
C ALA A 18 34.69 12.08 5.41
N ARG A 19 33.99 12.70 4.45
CA ARG A 19 34.17 14.13 4.12
C ARG A 19 32.97 14.99 4.50
N GLY A 20 31.85 14.38 4.89
CA GLY A 20 30.59 15.10 5.15
C GLY A 20 29.99 15.74 3.88
N GLU A 21 30.36 15.27 2.70
CA GLU A 21 30.02 15.88 1.42
C GLU A 21 28.87 15.12 0.73
N ILE A 22 27.96 15.87 0.08
CA ILE A 22 26.93 15.32 -0.80
C ILE A 22 27.35 15.54 -2.24
N THR A 23 27.42 14.48 -3.02
CA THR A 23 27.60 14.53 -4.48
C THR A 23 26.23 14.47 -5.15
N ASP A 24 25.91 15.49 -5.94
CA ASP A 24 24.65 15.66 -6.65
C ASP A 24 24.91 15.87 -8.15
N PHE A 25 24.61 14.85 -8.95
CA PHE A 25 24.84 14.86 -10.41
C PHE A 25 23.63 15.38 -11.20
N HIS A 26 22.45 15.47 -10.58
CA HIS A 26 21.19 15.71 -11.27
C HIS A 26 20.35 16.84 -10.65
N HIS A 27 20.96 17.69 -9.85
CA HIS A 27 20.30 18.82 -9.15
C HIS A 27 19.20 18.38 -8.15
N GLY A 28 19.31 17.16 -7.60
CA GLY A 28 18.35 16.59 -6.67
C GLY A 28 18.19 17.40 -5.39
N VAL A 29 19.25 18.05 -4.89
CA VAL A 29 19.19 18.94 -3.72
C VAL A 29 18.27 20.14 -3.99
N ALA A 30 18.37 20.74 -5.19
CA ALA A 30 17.51 21.85 -5.59
C ALA A 30 16.05 21.41 -5.70
N ASP A 31 15.79 20.24 -6.29
CA ASP A 31 14.46 19.68 -6.43
C ASP A 31 13.82 19.31 -5.07
N ILE A 32 14.60 18.77 -4.13
CA ILE A 32 14.15 18.50 -2.76
C ILE A 32 13.75 19.80 -2.07
N ARG A 33 14.56 20.86 -2.16
CA ARG A 33 14.24 22.17 -1.57
C ARG A 33 12.99 22.77 -2.18
N ALA A 34 12.79 22.60 -3.49
CA ALA A 34 11.61 23.05 -4.21
C ALA A 34 10.41 22.10 -4.05
N LYS A 35 10.54 20.98 -3.32
CA LYS A 35 9.54 19.92 -3.17
C LYS A 35 9.01 19.41 -4.52
N ARG A 36 9.91 19.22 -5.48
CA ARG A 36 9.61 18.70 -6.81
C ARG A 36 10.12 17.27 -6.96
N LEU A 37 9.33 16.42 -7.62
CA LEU A 37 9.72 15.09 -8.05
C LEU A 37 10.02 15.13 -9.55
N VAL A 38 11.28 15.00 -9.91
CA VAL A 38 11.76 15.12 -11.29
C VAL A 38 12.40 13.81 -11.73
N MET A 39 11.97 13.28 -12.89
CA MET A 39 12.56 12.09 -13.51
C MET A 39 13.96 12.43 -14.05
N ILE A 40 14.90 11.51 -13.90
CA ILE A 40 16.23 11.62 -14.52
C ILE A 40 16.13 11.15 -15.97
N GLY A 41 16.47 12.04 -16.90
CA GLY A 41 16.38 11.80 -18.34
C GLY A 41 14.98 12.04 -18.90
N ASP A 42 14.73 11.53 -20.11
CA ASP A 42 13.43 11.66 -20.76
C ASP A 42 12.38 10.77 -20.09
N ALA A 43 11.35 11.37 -19.51
CA ALA A 43 10.37 10.66 -18.70
C ALA A 43 9.58 9.62 -19.52
N ARG A 44 9.25 9.89 -20.79
CA ARG A 44 8.56 8.96 -21.67
C ARG A 44 9.40 7.70 -21.91
N ALA A 45 10.65 7.88 -22.30
CA ALA A 45 11.58 6.77 -22.51
C ALA A 45 11.78 5.96 -21.21
N ARG A 46 11.88 6.63 -20.07
CA ARG A 46 12.02 5.97 -18.76
C ARG A 46 10.79 5.17 -18.35
N TYR A 47 9.57 5.61 -18.67
CA TYR A 47 8.34 4.84 -18.42
C TYR A 47 8.17 3.69 -19.41
N GLN A 48 8.63 3.83 -20.64
CA GLN A 48 8.67 2.72 -21.60
C GLN A 48 9.69 1.64 -21.21
N GLU A 49 10.84 2.04 -20.66
CA GLU A 49 11.85 1.12 -20.13
C GLU A 49 11.36 0.36 -18.89
N ASP A 50 10.68 1.06 -17.97
CA ASP A 50 10.18 0.51 -16.71
C ASP A 50 8.87 1.20 -16.31
N PRO A 51 7.70 0.65 -16.71
CA PRO A 51 6.39 1.21 -16.42
C PRO A 51 6.09 1.38 -14.92
N VAL A 52 6.68 0.55 -14.07
CA VAL A 52 6.49 0.60 -12.62
C VAL A 52 6.98 1.93 -12.02
N ARG A 53 7.84 2.67 -12.72
CA ARG A 53 8.26 4.03 -12.33
C ARG A 53 7.08 5.00 -12.20
N MET A 54 5.97 4.80 -12.93
CA MET A 54 4.75 5.61 -12.76
C MET A 54 4.15 5.43 -11.35
N LEU A 55 4.08 4.19 -10.87
CA LEU A 55 3.65 3.92 -9.48
C LEU A 55 4.62 4.49 -8.44
N ARG A 56 5.91 4.42 -8.73
CA ARG A 56 6.94 5.03 -7.87
C ARG A 56 6.82 6.55 -7.82
N ALA A 57 6.45 7.21 -8.94
CA ALA A 57 6.20 8.64 -8.97
C ALA A 57 5.03 9.00 -8.03
N ALA A 58 3.89 8.32 -8.13
CA ALA A 58 2.74 8.53 -7.25
C ALA A 58 3.10 8.29 -5.79
N ARG A 59 3.80 7.19 -5.50
CA ARG A 59 4.21 6.82 -4.14
C ARG A 59 5.17 7.83 -3.53
N LEU A 60 6.21 8.22 -4.25
CA LEU A 60 7.21 9.17 -3.73
C LEU A 60 6.62 10.57 -3.58
N SER A 61 5.82 11.03 -4.54
CA SER A 61 5.12 12.31 -4.46
C SER A 61 4.22 12.35 -3.23
N GLY A 62 3.35 11.36 -3.02
CA GLY A 62 2.46 11.30 -1.86
C GLY A 62 3.23 11.17 -0.53
N LYS A 63 4.25 10.31 -0.48
CA LYS A 63 5.05 10.08 0.72
C LYS A 63 5.85 11.30 1.17
N LEU A 64 6.43 12.04 0.22
CA LEU A 64 7.30 13.19 0.48
C LEU A 64 6.55 14.52 0.47
N GLY A 65 5.29 14.54 0.01
CA GLY A 65 4.53 15.77 -0.23
C GLY A 65 5.14 16.61 -1.35
N PHE A 66 5.74 15.97 -2.36
CA PHE A 66 6.36 16.64 -3.50
C PHE A 66 5.38 16.73 -4.66
N GLN A 67 5.46 17.79 -5.44
CA GLN A 67 4.76 17.91 -6.71
C GLN A 67 5.54 17.20 -7.82
N VAL A 68 4.86 16.36 -8.59
CA VAL A 68 5.48 15.76 -9.78
C VAL A 68 5.68 16.85 -10.83
N ALA A 69 6.91 17.00 -11.31
CA ALA A 69 7.23 18.01 -12.33
C ALA A 69 6.39 17.76 -13.60
N PRO A 70 5.96 18.82 -14.32
CA PRO A 70 5.12 18.69 -15.51
C PRO A 70 5.68 17.72 -16.56
N ASP A 71 6.98 17.83 -16.86
CA ASP A 71 7.65 16.94 -17.83
C ASP A 71 7.71 15.48 -17.36
N THR A 72 7.71 15.27 -16.04
CA THR A 72 7.64 13.93 -15.44
C THR A 72 6.21 13.38 -15.46
N ALA A 73 5.19 14.22 -15.25
CA ALA A 73 3.80 13.81 -15.19
C ALA A 73 3.16 13.59 -16.57
N ALA A 74 3.47 14.46 -17.54
CA ALA A 74 2.80 14.49 -18.85
C ALA A 74 2.78 13.15 -19.60
N PRO A 75 3.87 12.33 -19.64
CA PRO A 75 3.87 11.07 -20.37
C PRO A 75 3.11 9.94 -19.68
N ILE A 76 2.70 10.10 -18.40
CA ILE A 76 2.09 9.02 -17.62
C ILE A 76 0.83 8.48 -18.31
N ALA A 77 -0.10 9.36 -18.66
CA ALA A 77 -1.37 8.95 -19.27
C ALA A 77 -1.18 8.09 -20.52
N GLU A 78 -0.22 8.44 -21.35
CA GLU A 78 0.10 7.71 -22.59
C GLU A 78 0.78 6.35 -22.31
N CYS A 79 1.51 6.24 -21.21
CA CYS A 79 2.28 5.03 -20.85
C CYS A 79 1.50 4.06 -19.94
N LEU A 80 0.32 4.43 -19.43
CA LEU A 80 -0.46 3.58 -18.50
C LEU A 80 -0.75 2.18 -19.05
N HIS A 81 -0.98 2.07 -20.36
CA HIS A 81 -1.26 0.79 -21.04
C HIS A 81 -0.11 -0.23 -20.96
N LEU A 82 1.07 0.19 -20.47
CA LEU A 82 2.22 -0.68 -20.27
C LEU A 82 2.18 -1.40 -18.91
N LEU A 83 1.54 -0.82 -17.88
CA LEU A 83 1.50 -1.41 -16.54
C LEU A 83 0.90 -2.82 -16.51
N PRO A 84 -0.22 -3.14 -17.20
CA PRO A 84 -0.77 -4.50 -17.18
C PRO A 84 0.15 -5.57 -17.82
N LYS A 85 1.20 -5.17 -18.52
CA LYS A 85 2.18 -6.07 -19.13
C LYS A 85 3.30 -6.47 -18.17
N GLU A 86 3.41 -5.76 -17.03
CA GLU A 86 4.41 -6.07 -16.01
C GLU A 86 4.05 -7.34 -15.23
N PRO A 87 5.06 -8.09 -14.73
CA PRO A 87 4.83 -9.24 -13.87
C PRO A 87 4.00 -8.86 -12.63
N LEU A 88 2.93 -9.61 -12.35
CA LEU A 88 2.03 -9.35 -11.22
C LEU A 88 2.74 -9.24 -9.88
N ALA A 89 3.77 -10.07 -9.66
CA ALA A 89 4.55 -10.02 -8.43
C ALA A 89 5.27 -8.68 -8.25
N ARG A 90 5.76 -8.10 -9.35
CA ARG A 90 6.43 -6.79 -9.34
C ARG A 90 5.44 -5.65 -9.09
N LEU A 91 4.27 -5.71 -9.71
CA LEU A 91 3.19 -4.76 -9.44
C LEU A 91 2.73 -4.87 -7.98
N PHE A 92 2.51 -6.08 -7.48
CA PHE A 92 2.13 -6.31 -6.10
C PHE A 92 3.15 -5.73 -5.11
N ASP A 93 4.44 -5.89 -5.36
CA ASP A 93 5.49 -5.33 -4.50
C ASP A 93 5.42 -3.80 -4.43
N GLU A 94 5.20 -3.10 -5.54
CA GLU A 94 5.03 -1.64 -5.53
C GLU A 94 3.70 -1.20 -4.89
N VAL A 95 2.61 -1.96 -5.10
CA VAL A 95 1.34 -1.75 -4.38
C VAL A 95 1.56 -1.85 -2.87
N MET A 96 2.29 -2.87 -2.41
CA MET A 96 2.60 -3.02 -0.99
C MET A 96 3.45 -1.86 -0.46
N LYS A 97 4.48 -1.43 -1.21
CA LYS A 97 5.29 -0.26 -0.83
C LYS A 97 4.47 1.02 -0.76
N LEU A 98 3.46 1.17 -1.62
CA LEU A 98 2.53 2.30 -1.60
C LEU A 98 1.64 2.25 -0.35
N LEU A 99 0.95 1.12 -0.10
CA LEU A 99 0.05 0.94 1.04
C LEU A 99 0.77 0.97 2.40
N PHE A 100 2.08 0.71 2.43
CA PHE A 100 2.94 0.74 3.62
C PHE A 100 3.96 1.88 3.59
N SER A 101 3.67 2.95 2.85
CA SER A 101 4.56 4.11 2.74
C SER A 101 4.64 4.98 4.00
N GLY A 102 3.66 4.88 4.92
CA GLY A 102 3.44 5.81 6.03
C GLY A 102 2.62 7.05 5.62
N ALA A 103 2.16 7.10 4.35
CA ALA A 103 1.33 8.13 3.75
C ALA A 103 0.43 7.55 2.65
N ALA A 104 -0.16 6.38 2.90
CA ALA A 104 -0.87 5.58 1.89
C ALA A 104 -1.99 6.37 1.20
N ILE A 105 -2.80 7.11 1.96
CA ILE A 105 -3.90 7.89 1.41
C ILE A 105 -3.38 9.00 0.49
N ASP A 106 -2.31 9.69 0.86
CA ASP A 106 -1.74 10.75 0.02
C ASP A 106 -1.10 10.15 -1.25
N CYS A 107 -0.48 8.97 -1.15
CA CYS A 107 0.00 8.24 -2.32
C CYS A 107 -1.14 7.85 -3.27
N LEU A 108 -2.27 7.37 -2.75
CA LEU A 108 -3.45 7.04 -3.55
C LEU A 108 -4.06 8.29 -4.21
N LYS A 109 -4.14 9.42 -3.50
CA LYS A 109 -4.58 10.69 -4.09
C LYS A 109 -3.65 11.17 -5.21
N GLN A 110 -2.34 11.04 -5.02
CA GLN A 110 -1.38 11.38 -6.08
C GLN A 110 -1.52 10.47 -7.29
N MET A 111 -1.79 9.18 -7.07
CA MET A 111 -2.08 8.26 -8.16
C MET A 111 -3.28 8.74 -8.99
N GLN A 112 -4.39 9.14 -8.34
CA GLN A 112 -5.56 9.71 -9.03
C GLN A 112 -5.23 11.03 -9.74
N ALA A 113 -4.50 11.93 -9.09
CA ALA A 113 -4.10 13.21 -9.68
C ALA A 113 -3.21 13.05 -10.93
N LEU A 114 -2.46 11.95 -11.03
CA LEU A 114 -1.66 11.57 -12.19
C LEU A 114 -2.45 10.80 -13.26
N GLY A 115 -3.79 10.70 -13.11
CA GLY A 115 -4.65 10.02 -14.07
C GLY A 115 -4.61 8.49 -14.00
N MET A 116 -4.01 7.91 -12.97
CA MET A 116 -3.99 6.47 -12.77
C MET A 116 -5.25 6.04 -12.03
N ASP A 117 -6.16 5.37 -12.72
CA ASP A 117 -7.23 4.65 -12.05
C ASP A 117 -6.74 3.31 -11.50
N GLY A 118 -7.40 2.80 -10.46
CA GLY A 118 -6.98 1.54 -9.85
C GLY A 118 -7.14 0.35 -10.79
N GLN A 119 -8.13 0.37 -11.68
CA GLN A 119 -8.43 -0.73 -12.60
C GLN A 119 -7.31 -0.96 -13.61
N SER A 120 -6.75 0.13 -14.16
CA SER A 120 -5.64 0.07 -15.11
C SER A 120 -4.31 -0.33 -14.47
N VAL A 121 -4.22 -0.30 -13.15
CA VAL A 121 -2.96 -0.52 -12.43
C VAL A 121 -2.94 -1.86 -11.72
N HIS A 122 -3.82 -2.02 -10.72
CA HIS A 122 -3.88 -3.23 -9.90
C HIS A 122 -5.20 -3.31 -9.12
N PRO A 123 -5.88 -4.46 -9.08
CA PRO A 123 -7.19 -4.59 -8.43
C PRO A 123 -7.21 -4.16 -6.95
N LEU A 124 -6.14 -4.38 -6.19
CA LEU A 124 -6.06 -3.91 -4.79
C LEU A 124 -6.09 -2.38 -4.68
N LEU A 125 -5.47 -1.67 -5.62
CA LEU A 125 -5.52 -0.21 -5.66
C LEU A 125 -6.89 0.28 -6.09
N ALA A 126 -7.55 -0.41 -7.05
CA ALA A 126 -8.94 -0.14 -7.42
C ALA A 126 -9.85 -0.24 -6.19
N CYS A 127 -9.75 -1.34 -5.43
CA CYS A 127 -10.53 -1.53 -4.20
C CYS A 127 -10.27 -0.43 -3.17
N ALA A 128 -9.00 -0.05 -2.98
CA ALA A 128 -8.65 1.00 -2.03
C ALA A 128 -9.21 2.36 -2.46
N LEU A 129 -9.02 2.75 -3.73
CA LEU A 129 -9.45 4.04 -4.28
C LEU A 129 -10.96 4.21 -4.29
N GLU A 130 -11.70 3.18 -4.72
CA GLU A 130 -13.16 3.19 -4.76
C GLU A 130 -13.78 3.48 -3.39
N ARG A 131 -13.15 2.99 -2.32
CA ARG A 131 -13.67 3.07 -0.94
C ARG A 131 -13.08 4.21 -0.10
N LEU A 132 -12.10 4.94 -0.62
CA LEU A 132 -11.54 6.10 0.11
C LEU A 132 -12.59 7.17 0.45
N PRO A 133 -13.54 7.53 -0.45
CA PRO A 133 -14.55 8.56 -0.16
C PRO A 133 -15.64 8.11 0.82
N GLU A 134 -15.77 6.80 1.11
CA GLU A 134 -16.83 6.30 1.99
C GLU A 134 -16.89 7.05 3.32
N ASN A 135 -18.09 7.44 3.73
CA ASN A 135 -18.34 8.18 4.97
C ASN A 135 -17.41 9.40 5.14
N GLN A 136 -17.17 10.16 4.05
CA GLN A 136 -16.27 11.32 4.06
C GLN A 136 -14.84 10.95 4.52
N GLY A 137 -14.31 9.83 4.06
CA GLY A 137 -12.99 9.33 4.43
C GLY A 137 -12.93 8.65 5.81
N ARG A 138 -14.07 8.34 6.41
CA ARG A 138 -14.19 7.57 7.66
C ARG A 138 -14.61 6.12 7.44
N GLY A 139 -14.59 5.66 6.19
CA GLY A 139 -14.82 4.26 5.84
C GLY A 139 -13.72 3.34 6.37
N ILE A 140 -13.99 2.02 6.41
CA ILE A 140 -13.07 1.04 7.00
C ILE A 140 -11.70 1.05 6.32
N VAL A 141 -11.66 1.24 5.00
CA VAL A 141 -10.39 1.29 4.24
C VAL A 141 -9.55 2.48 4.66
N ALA A 142 -10.14 3.69 4.67
CA ALA A 142 -9.44 4.90 5.07
C ALA A 142 -8.95 4.84 6.53
N LEU A 143 -9.78 4.34 7.45
CA LEU A 143 -9.41 4.16 8.85
C LEU A 143 -8.26 3.16 9.02
N ALA A 144 -8.29 2.04 8.29
CA ALA A 144 -7.23 1.03 8.34
C ALA A 144 -5.91 1.56 7.79
N LEU A 145 -5.93 2.29 6.68
CA LEU A 145 -4.74 2.92 6.10
C LEU A 145 -4.17 4.00 7.02
N ASN A 146 -5.00 4.91 7.55
CA ASN A 146 -4.56 5.93 8.51
C ASN A 146 -3.95 5.33 9.78
N SER A 147 -4.57 4.27 10.32
CA SER A 147 -4.02 3.54 11.47
C SER A 147 -2.67 2.90 11.16
N THR A 148 -2.54 2.30 9.98
CA THR A 148 -1.29 1.70 9.51
C THR A 148 -0.20 2.75 9.34
N ASP A 149 -0.50 3.87 8.69
CA ASP A 149 0.44 4.98 8.52
C ASP A 149 0.91 5.58 9.85
N SER A 150 -0.02 5.76 10.80
CA SER A 150 0.31 6.26 12.13
C SER A 150 1.26 5.32 12.88
N ARG A 151 1.04 3.99 12.77
CA ARG A 151 1.90 2.97 13.36
C ARG A 151 3.28 2.93 12.72
N LEU A 152 3.34 3.02 11.38
CA LEU A 152 4.62 3.05 10.64
C LEU A 152 5.46 4.27 11.03
N ARG A 153 4.84 5.45 11.13
CA ARG A 153 5.51 6.68 11.59
C ARG A 153 6.00 6.60 13.03
N ALA A 154 5.33 5.80 13.86
CA ALA A 154 5.72 5.54 15.24
C ALA A 154 6.66 4.32 15.39
N ASP A 155 7.23 3.80 14.29
CA ASP A 155 8.07 2.58 14.22
C ASP A 155 7.42 1.35 14.90
N GLN A 156 6.10 1.27 14.82
CA GLN A 156 5.33 0.16 15.36
C GLN A 156 5.11 -0.92 14.30
N GLY A 157 5.01 -2.17 14.74
CA GLY A 157 4.71 -3.28 13.85
C GLY A 157 3.32 -3.18 13.21
N VAL A 158 3.24 -3.47 11.91
CA VAL A 158 2.01 -3.51 11.12
C VAL A 158 1.81 -4.91 10.54
N SER A 159 0.55 -5.26 10.27
CA SER A 159 0.19 -6.55 9.69
C SER A 159 -0.27 -6.39 8.26
N VAL A 160 0.46 -7.00 7.33
CA VAL A 160 0.08 -7.04 5.91
C VAL A 160 -1.29 -7.67 5.74
N GLY A 161 -1.54 -8.81 6.40
CA GLY A 161 -2.83 -9.48 6.34
C GLY A 161 -3.99 -8.62 6.83
N PHE A 162 -3.76 -7.73 7.82
CA PHE A 162 -4.78 -6.77 8.28
C PHE A 162 -5.12 -5.73 7.21
N VAL A 163 -4.10 -5.11 6.59
CA VAL A 163 -4.33 -4.09 5.55
C VAL A 163 -5.04 -4.69 4.36
N LEU A 164 -4.58 -5.84 3.88
CA LEU A 164 -5.24 -6.55 2.78
C LEU A 164 -6.67 -6.96 3.13
N ALA A 165 -6.90 -7.48 4.34
CA ALA A 165 -8.24 -7.83 4.80
C ALA A 165 -9.16 -6.61 4.87
N ALA A 166 -8.67 -5.45 5.31
CA ALA A 166 -9.45 -4.22 5.39
C ALA A 166 -9.77 -3.66 4.01
N VAL A 167 -8.81 -3.63 3.09
CA VAL A 167 -8.99 -3.16 1.71
C VAL A 167 -10.02 -4.01 0.96
N LEU A 168 -10.03 -5.33 1.20
CA LEU A 168 -10.93 -6.27 0.53
C LEU A 168 -12.24 -6.52 1.28
N TRP A 169 -12.36 -6.02 2.53
CA TRP A 169 -13.57 -6.24 3.33
C TRP A 169 -14.86 -5.76 2.66
N PRO A 170 -14.91 -4.60 1.99
CA PRO A 170 -16.14 -4.18 1.30
C PRO A 170 -16.66 -5.23 0.32
N GLN A 171 -15.78 -5.85 -0.47
CA GLN A 171 -16.15 -6.88 -1.45
C GLN A 171 -16.63 -8.17 -0.76
N VAL A 172 -15.90 -8.61 0.28
CA VAL A 172 -16.33 -9.75 1.09
C VAL A 172 -17.70 -9.49 1.72
N ARG A 173 -17.93 -8.29 2.24
CA ARG A 173 -19.20 -7.89 2.85
C ARG A 173 -20.36 -7.91 1.83
N GLU A 174 -20.15 -7.39 0.64
CA GLU A 174 -21.14 -7.39 -0.43
C GLU A 174 -21.46 -8.82 -0.89
N ALA A 175 -20.46 -9.66 -1.11
CA ALA A 175 -20.64 -11.07 -1.43
C ALA A 175 -21.37 -11.81 -0.29
N TRP A 176 -21.03 -11.51 0.96
CA TRP A 176 -21.70 -12.06 2.13
C TRP A 176 -23.18 -11.68 2.19
N GLN A 177 -23.51 -10.39 1.99
CA GLN A 177 -24.88 -9.91 1.94
C GLN A 177 -25.67 -10.56 0.80
N ARG A 178 -25.10 -10.70 -0.40
CA ARG A 178 -25.74 -11.43 -1.51
C ARG A 178 -26.03 -12.88 -1.14
N ALA A 179 -25.08 -13.57 -0.54
CA ALA A 179 -25.24 -14.95 -0.12
C ALA A 179 -26.31 -15.11 0.98
N GLN A 180 -26.43 -14.16 1.91
CA GLN A 180 -27.51 -14.14 2.91
C GLN A 180 -28.86 -13.88 2.26
N SER A 181 -28.97 -12.96 1.30
CA SER A 181 -30.20 -12.67 0.56
C SER A 181 -30.69 -13.87 -0.27
N SER A 182 -29.78 -14.77 -0.67
CA SER A 182 -30.11 -16.02 -1.33
C SER A 182 -30.52 -17.17 -0.35
N GLY A 183 -30.64 -16.86 0.96
CA GLY A 183 -31.12 -17.78 1.97
C GLY A 183 -30.04 -18.54 2.77
N LEU A 184 -28.76 -18.26 2.55
CA LEU A 184 -27.71 -18.88 3.35
C LEU A 184 -27.65 -18.29 4.77
N ARG A 185 -27.40 -19.14 5.76
CA ARG A 185 -27.16 -18.71 7.15
C ARG A 185 -25.84 -17.92 7.25
N THR A 186 -25.73 -17.10 8.29
CA THR A 186 -24.60 -16.16 8.50
C THR A 186 -23.21 -16.75 8.24
N MET A 187 -22.85 -17.86 8.88
CA MET A 187 -21.50 -18.42 8.73
C MET A 187 -21.26 -19.13 7.39
N PRO A 188 -22.18 -19.95 6.87
CA PRO A 188 -22.07 -20.48 5.51
C PRO A 188 -22.00 -19.40 4.44
N ALA A 189 -22.81 -18.33 4.55
CA ALA A 189 -22.78 -17.19 3.64
C ALA A 189 -21.41 -16.48 3.66
N LEU A 190 -20.86 -16.24 4.87
CA LEU A 190 -19.52 -15.63 4.99
C LEU A 190 -18.43 -16.54 4.41
N SER A 191 -18.52 -17.85 4.63
CA SER A 191 -17.56 -18.81 4.07
C SER A 191 -17.61 -18.82 2.54
N ALA A 192 -18.79 -18.74 1.93
CA ALA A 192 -18.96 -18.61 0.49
C ALA A 192 -18.36 -17.31 -0.05
N ALA A 193 -18.63 -16.18 0.61
CA ALA A 193 -18.07 -14.87 0.25
C ALA A 193 -16.55 -14.83 0.31
N VAL A 194 -15.96 -15.43 1.36
CA VAL A 194 -14.50 -15.54 1.50
C VAL A 194 -13.92 -16.41 0.39
N ALA A 195 -14.57 -17.52 0.02
CA ALA A 195 -14.13 -18.38 -1.06
C ALA A 195 -14.19 -17.66 -2.43
N GLU A 196 -15.26 -16.91 -2.69
CA GLU A 196 -15.43 -16.08 -3.90
C GLU A 196 -14.30 -15.04 -4.03
N THR A 197 -14.06 -14.27 -2.96
CA THR A 197 -13.01 -13.25 -2.94
C THR A 197 -11.62 -13.89 -3.14
N ARG A 198 -11.38 -15.04 -2.51
CA ARG A 198 -10.12 -15.77 -2.68
C ARG A 198 -9.92 -16.22 -4.13
N ALA A 199 -10.95 -16.73 -4.78
CA ALA A 199 -10.89 -17.14 -6.18
C ALA A 199 -10.54 -15.98 -7.12
N HIS A 200 -11.04 -14.77 -6.85
CA HIS A 200 -10.64 -13.56 -7.58
C HIS A 200 -9.16 -13.23 -7.35
N MET A 201 -8.67 -13.29 -6.10
CA MET A 201 -7.26 -13.04 -5.77
C MET A 201 -6.31 -14.01 -6.46
N GLU A 202 -6.69 -15.29 -6.54
CA GLU A 202 -5.90 -16.35 -7.19
C GLU A 202 -5.86 -16.19 -8.72
N LYS A 203 -6.90 -15.57 -9.32
CA LYS A 203 -7.01 -15.37 -10.78
C LYS A 203 -6.21 -14.19 -11.35
N GLY A 204 -5.24 -13.66 -10.64
CA GLY A 204 -4.36 -12.67 -11.23
C GLY A 204 -4.10 -11.40 -10.42
N TRP A 205 -4.27 -11.43 -9.09
CA TRP A 205 -3.95 -10.27 -8.25
C TRP A 205 -2.54 -10.35 -7.61
N GLY A 206 -1.82 -11.45 -7.84
CA GLY A 206 -0.46 -11.64 -7.30
C GLY A 206 -0.36 -11.65 -5.78
N VAL A 207 -1.48 -11.79 -5.05
CA VAL A 207 -1.48 -11.82 -3.59
C VAL A 207 -0.90 -13.15 -3.09
N PRO A 208 0.21 -13.15 -2.36
CA PRO A 208 0.82 -14.39 -1.88
C PRO A 208 -0.08 -15.16 -0.91
N HIS A 209 -0.16 -16.48 -1.08
CA HIS A 209 -0.98 -17.38 -0.26
C HIS A 209 -0.70 -17.27 1.25
N ARG A 210 0.52 -16.91 1.65
CA ARG A 210 0.89 -16.73 3.08
C ARG A 210 0.00 -15.73 3.82
N PHE A 211 -0.68 -14.83 3.14
CA PHE A 211 -1.59 -13.85 3.76
C PHE A 211 -3.02 -14.34 3.88
N THR A 212 -3.43 -15.34 3.10
CA THR A 212 -4.82 -15.83 3.01
C THR A 212 -5.36 -16.30 4.37
N ALA A 213 -4.57 -17.03 5.15
CA ALA A 213 -5.00 -17.52 6.46
C ALA A 213 -5.34 -16.38 7.43
N SER A 214 -4.44 -15.37 7.53
CA SER A 214 -4.66 -14.24 8.43
C SER A 214 -5.82 -13.35 7.99
N MET A 215 -6.02 -13.15 6.69
CA MET A 215 -7.16 -12.42 6.15
C MET A 215 -8.47 -13.14 6.48
N ARG A 216 -8.55 -14.46 6.24
CA ARG A 216 -9.71 -15.28 6.56
C ARG A 216 -10.08 -15.21 8.04
N GLU A 217 -9.10 -15.33 8.93
CA GLU A 217 -9.33 -15.22 10.38
C GLU A 217 -9.94 -13.85 10.74
N ILE A 218 -9.46 -12.76 10.14
CA ILE A 218 -9.97 -11.41 10.37
C ILE A 218 -11.42 -11.29 9.88
N TRP A 219 -11.73 -11.80 8.69
CA TRP A 219 -13.08 -11.76 8.14
C TRP A 219 -14.07 -12.61 8.93
N GLN A 220 -13.65 -13.79 9.42
CA GLN A 220 -14.48 -14.67 10.23
C GLN A 220 -14.83 -14.09 11.61
N LEU A 221 -14.08 -13.10 12.09
CA LEU A 221 -14.40 -12.39 13.32
C LEU A 221 -15.51 -11.34 13.12
N GLN A 222 -15.77 -10.88 11.88
CA GLN A 222 -16.68 -9.75 11.65
C GLN A 222 -18.10 -9.95 12.18
N PRO A 223 -18.77 -11.13 12.02
CA PRO A 223 -20.11 -11.33 12.58
C PRO A 223 -20.17 -11.16 14.10
N GLN A 224 -19.04 -11.38 14.81
CA GLN A 224 -19.00 -11.24 16.26
C GLN A 224 -19.07 -9.78 16.73
N PHE A 225 -18.68 -8.81 15.86
CA PHE A 225 -18.79 -7.38 16.16
C PHE A 225 -20.23 -6.87 16.20
N GLU A 226 -21.18 -7.61 15.62
CA GLU A 226 -22.59 -7.28 15.69
C GLU A 226 -23.18 -7.59 17.08
N HIS A 227 -22.56 -8.52 17.82
CA HIS A 227 -23.01 -8.95 19.15
C HIS A 227 -22.35 -8.12 20.26
N ARG A 228 -22.86 -6.91 20.49
CA ARG A 228 -22.25 -5.93 21.42
C ARG A 228 -22.72 -6.06 22.89
N ARG A 229 -23.47 -7.12 23.27
CA ARG A 229 -24.03 -7.31 24.61
C ARG A 229 -23.38 -8.46 25.36
N GLY A 230 -23.33 -8.37 26.71
CA GLY A 230 -22.82 -9.39 27.60
C GLY A 230 -21.28 -9.55 27.54
N ALA A 231 -20.79 -10.78 27.78
CA ALA A 231 -19.36 -11.11 27.81
C ALA A 231 -18.74 -11.27 26.41
N ARG A 232 -19.53 -11.24 25.34
CA ARG A 232 -19.07 -11.47 23.95
C ARG A 232 -18.03 -10.44 23.48
N PRO A 233 -18.22 -9.12 23.69
CA PRO A 233 -17.20 -8.12 23.34
C PRO A 233 -15.85 -8.38 24.01
N PHE A 234 -15.84 -8.80 25.28
CA PHE A 234 -14.60 -9.07 26.01
C PHE A 234 -13.84 -10.28 25.46
N ARG A 235 -14.57 -11.35 25.05
CA ARG A 235 -13.96 -12.51 24.37
C ARG A 235 -13.36 -12.11 23.02
N LEU A 236 -13.99 -11.19 22.29
CA LEU A 236 -13.49 -10.68 21.03
C LEU A 236 -12.17 -9.89 21.24
N LEU A 237 -12.10 -9.07 22.31
CA LEU A 237 -10.88 -8.33 22.68
C LEU A 237 -9.70 -9.26 23.05
N ALA A 238 -9.99 -10.45 23.54
CA ALA A 238 -8.98 -11.46 23.90
C ALA A 238 -8.42 -12.21 22.68
N GLN A 239 -9.04 -12.10 21.50
CA GLN A 239 -8.58 -12.78 20.30
C GLN A 239 -7.20 -12.26 19.86
N PRO A 240 -6.24 -13.14 19.50
CA PRO A 240 -4.88 -12.73 19.10
C PRO A 240 -4.86 -11.76 17.91
N ARG A 241 -5.87 -11.85 17.02
CA ARG A 241 -5.97 -11.00 15.82
C ARG A 241 -6.69 -9.67 16.07
N PHE A 242 -7.37 -9.52 17.21
CA PHE A 242 -8.02 -8.26 17.56
C PHE A 242 -7.00 -7.14 17.84
N ARG A 243 -5.86 -7.47 18.43
CA ARG A 243 -4.74 -6.56 18.62
C ARG A 243 -3.52 -7.14 17.92
N ALA A 244 -3.12 -6.58 16.79
CA ALA A 244 -1.79 -6.82 16.24
C ALA A 244 -0.77 -6.35 17.30
N ARG A 245 -0.27 -7.26 18.13
CA ARG A 245 0.78 -6.94 19.10
C ARG A 245 1.99 -6.41 18.33
N PRO A 246 2.57 -5.26 18.72
CA PRO A 246 3.85 -4.84 18.21
C PRO A 246 4.87 -5.94 18.56
N ARG A 247 5.41 -6.62 17.57
CA ARG A 247 6.66 -7.34 17.77
C ARG A 247 7.69 -6.27 18.08
N ARG A 248 8.19 -6.21 19.31
CA ARG A 248 9.42 -5.49 19.61
C ARG A 248 10.47 -6.06 18.66
N ARG A 249 10.97 -5.25 17.73
CA ARG A 249 12.26 -5.53 17.12
C ARG A 249 13.23 -5.66 18.29
N ALA A 250 13.93 -6.79 18.39
CA ALA A 250 15.11 -6.87 19.23
C ALA A 250 15.98 -5.68 18.85
N ALA A 251 16.23 -4.80 19.81
CA ALA A 251 17.14 -3.68 19.62
C ALA A 251 18.45 -4.28 19.12
N HIS A 252 18.88 -3.88 17.92
CA HIS A 252 20.26 -4.12 17.52
C HIS A 252 21.13 -3.41 18.58
N PRO A 253 22.11 -4.09 19.18
CA PRO A 253 23.07 -3.40 20.01
C PRO A 253 23.77 -2.32 19.16
N PRO A 254 24.07 -1.15 19.74
CA PRO A 254 24.78 -0.11 19.02
C PRO A 254 26.11 -0.67 18.51
N PRO A 255 26.57 -0.34 17.29
CA PRO A 255 27.88 -0.74 16.82
C PRO A 255 28.94 -0.07 17.72
N GLY A 256 29.71 -0.88 18.49
CA GLY A 256 30.85 -0.36 19.21
C GLY A 256 31.05 -0.77 20.67
N SER A 257 30.44 -1.84 21.18
CA SER A 257 30.90 -2.43 22.46
C SER A 257 31.82 -3.62 22.18
N VAL A 258 33.10 -3.32 22.00
CA VAL A 258 34.17 -4.29 22.20
C VAL A 258 34.30 -4.43 23.73
N VAL A 259 34.00 -5.61 24.25
CA VAL A 259 34.26 -6.01 25.64
C VAL A 259 35.70 -6.53 25.68
N PRO A 260 36.49 -6.17 26.70
CA PRO A 260 37.90 -6.57 26.84
C PRO A 260 38.12 -8.06 27.01
#